data_76f44c525ac84488eebf982ee51c5a71
#
_entry.id   76f44c525ac84488eebf982ee51c5a71
#
_cell.length_a   1.000
_cell.length_b   1.000
_cell.length_c   1.000
_cell.angle_alpha   90.00
_cell.angle_beta   90.00
_cell.angle_gamma   90.00
#
_symmetry.space_group_name_H-M   'P 1'
#
loop_
_entity.id
_entity.type
_entity.pdbx_description
1 polymer ?
#
loop_
_entity_poly.entity_id
_entity_poly.type
_entity_poly.pdbx_seq_one_letter_code
_entity_poly.pdbx_strand_id
1 'polypeptide(L)'
;MHTGSVKTHYGGTVKALQGVEGHVEWVEQPSPTLDVGQVRIKVAAAGLNRADLLQRAGLYPPPPGVTEILGMECSGVIAEIGSGTSWQVGDRVCALVAGGAMAEEVVVDARHVLPVPEGISLHEAAAIPEVYATAWLNLFQLAGLKPGEKVLLHAGASGVGSAAIQLCKAFGSPCWVSVGSADRLAYCEELGAQGGVIRNESLDGLNDFAPFHVILDPVGANYAALNLKVLGTDGRLVLIGLMGGRKAELDFAQVLGKRIQILGSTLRSRDDQFKADLLADLGQHVWPLFTEGRLKPQLARSFPILEAEEAYAELATNQVSGKVVLVIDESLK
;
A
#
# COMPACT_ATOMS: atom_id res chain seq x y z
N MET A 1 -36.38 -9.23 -27.42
CA MET A 1 -36.94 -8.53 -26.26
C MET A 1 -35.74 -7.96 -25.48
N HIS A 2 -35.51 -6.66 -25.58
CA HIS A 2 -34.45 -5.99 -24.83
C HIS A 2 -34.94 -5.79 -23.40
N THR A 3 -34.36 -6.50 -22.45
CA THR A 3 -34.51 -6.18 -21.03
C THR A 3 -33.54 -5.03 -20.71
N GLY A 4 -34.08 -3.82 -20.73
CA GLY A 4 -33.35 -2.66 -20.28
C GLY A 4 -33.00 -2.78 -18.79
N SER A 5 -31.72 -2.77 -18.48
CA SER A 5 -31.20 -2.60 -17.13
C SER A 5 -31.69 -1.23 -16.62
N VAL A 6 -32.52 -1.24 -15.60
CA VAL A 6 -32.91 -0.02 -14.88
C VAL A 6 -31.69 0.44 -14.11
N LYS A 7 -30.96 1.42 -14.64
CA LYS A 7 -29.95 2.16 -13.87
C LYS A 7 -30.69 2.99 -12.83
N THR A 8 -30.64 2.59 -11.59
CA THR A 8 -31.09 3.39 -10.46
C THR A 8 -30.08 4.53 -10.30
N HIS A 9 -30.37 5.69 -10.88
CA HIS A 9 -29.64 6.92 -10.61
C HIS A 9 -30.04 7.39 -9.21
N TYR A 10 -29.19 7.16 -8.23
CA TYR A 10 -29.21 7.95 -7.01
C TYR A 10 -28.71 9.34 -7.39
N GLY A 11 -29.63 10.30 -7.55
CA GLY A 11 -29.31 11.71 -7.89
C GLY A 11 -28.79 12.50 -6.70
N GLY A 12 -27.81 11.95 -5.96
CA GLY A 12 -27.19 12.60 -4.81
C GLY A 12 -25.77 13.08 -5.13
N THR A 13 -25.25 13.96 -4.30
CA THR A 13 -23.85 14.35 -4.26
C THR A 13 -23.19 13.77 -3.02
N VAL A 14 -21.89 13.50 -3.10
CA VAL A 14 -21.01 13.12 -2.00
C VAL A 14 -19.82 14.06 -1.99
N LYS A 15 -19.23 14.30 -0.84
CA LYS A 15 -17.99 15.04 -0.76
C LYS A 15 -16.80 14.11 -0.97
N ALA A 16 -15.80 14.62 -1.67
CA ALA A 16 -14.60 13.88 -2.03
C ALA A 16 -13.37 14.79 -2.07
N LEU A 17 -12.19 14.23 -1.82
CA LEU A 17 -10.91 14.94 -1.85
C LEU A 17 -10.32 14.89 -3.26
N GLN A 18 -10.16 16.05 -3.86
CA GLN A 18 -9.57 16.20 -5.18
C GLN A 18 -8.27 17.00 -5.10
N GLY A 19 -7.27 16.60 -5.91
CA GLY A 19 -6.06 17.39 -6.10
C GLY A 19 -6.32 18.54 -7.08
N VAL A 20 -6.01 19.77 -6.68
CA VAL A 20 -6.16 20.98 -7.50
C VAL A 20 -4.88 21.80 -7.42
N GLU A 21 -4.15 21.92 -8.52
CA GLU A 21 -2.92 22.74 -8.61
C GLU A 21 -1.89 22.51 -7.48
N GLY A 22 -1.75 21.26 -7.04
CA GLY A 22 -0.80 20.87 -5.98
C GLY A 22 -1.35 20.99 -4.55
N HIS A 23 -2.61 21.42 -4.39
CA HIS A 23 -3.36 21.41 -3.14
C HIS A 23 -4.43 20.32 -3.15
N VAL A 24 -5.15 20.16 -2.06
CA VAL A 24 -6.32 19.27 -1.99
C VAL A 24 -7.54 20.07 -1.54
N GLU A 25 -8.68 19.76 -2.16
CA GLU A 25 -9.96 20.39 -1.85
C GLU A 25 -11.01 19.33 -1.54
N TRP A 26 -11.83 19.58 -0.52
CA TRP A 26 -12.98 18.76 -0.16
C TRP A 26 -14.21 19.29 -0.89
N VAL A 27 -14.56 18.69 -2.01
CA VAL A 27 -15.54 19.20 -2.98
C VAL A 27 -16.72 18.25 -3.14
N GLU A 28 -17.88 18.80 -3.55
CA GLU A 28 -19.02 17.99 -3.94
C GLU A 28 -18.80 17.33 -5.31
N GLN A 29 -19.12 16.04 -5.39
CA GLN A 29 -19.06 15.25 -6.62
C GLN A 29 -20.36 14.44 -6.76
N PRO A 30 -20.77 14.06 -7.96
CA PRO A 30 -21.86 13.11 -8.14
C PRO A 30 -21.57 11.81 -7.39
N SER A 31 -22.56 11.28 -6.67
CA SER A 31 -22.43 9.95 -6.05
C SER A 31 -22.13 8.89 -7.13
N PRO A 32 -21.11 8.02 -6.93
CA PRO A 32 -20.76 7.01 -7.91
C PRO A 32 -21.92 6.02 -8.13
N THR A 33 -22.13 5.59 -9.36
CA THR A 33 -23.16 4.56 -9.69
C THR A 33 -22.71 3.19 -9.23
N LEU A 34 -23.66 2.39 -8.73
CA LEU A 34 -23.43 1.01 -8.33
C LEU A 34 -23.86 0.06 -9.46
N ASP A 35 -22.96 -0.81 -9.87
CA ASP A 35 -23.22 -1.84 -10.89
C ASP A 35 -23.24 -3.27 -10.28
N VAL A 36 -23.54 -4.26 -11.12
CA VAL A 36 -23.49 -5.68 -10.77
C VAL A 36 -22.06 -6.06 -10.33
N GLY A 37 -21.94 -6.84 -9.25
CA GLY A 37 -20.65 -7.29 -8.73
C GLY A 37 -19.90 -6.25 -7.91
N GLN A 38 -20.48 -5.08 -7.66
CA GLN A 38 -19.89 -4.00 -6.87
C GLN A 38 -20.58 -3.83 -5.51
N VAL A 39 -19.90 -3.15 -4.62
CA VAL A 39 -20.45 -2.68 -3.34
C VAL A 39 -20.18 -1.19 -3.17
N ARG A 40 -21.10 -0.49 -2.49
CA ARG A 40 -20.91 0.87 -2.01
C ARG A 40 -20.47 0.80 -0.56
N ILE A 41 -19.37 1.44 -0.26
CA ILE A 41 -18.84 1.56 1.10
C ILE A 41 -19.06 3.00 1.56
N LYS A 42 -19.72 3.17 2.71
CA LYS A 42 -19.68 4.41 3.49
C LYS A 42 -18.32 4.44 4.19
N VAL A 43 -17.48 5.39 3.79
CA VAL A 43 -16.07 5.41 4.19
C VAL A 43 -15.93 6.01 5.60
N ALA A 44 -15.29 5.26 6.49
CA ALA A 44 -14.88 5.74 7.80
C ALA A 44 -13.55 6.46 7.74
N ALA A 45 -12.58 5.86 7.04
CA ALA A 45 -11.23 6.39 6.92
C ALA A 45 -10.56 5.91 5.63
N ALA A 46 -9.56 6.67 5.17
CA ALA A 46 -8.75 6.36 4.00
C ALA A 46 -7.25 6.51 4.30
N GLY A 47 -6.45 5.55 3.86
CA GLY A 47 -5.00 5.57 4.03
C GLY A 47 -4.32 6.50 3.02
N LEU A 48 -3.37 7.32 3.49
CA LEU A 48 -2.52 8.11 2.61
C LEU A 48 -1.37 7.25 2.06
N ASN A 49 -1.08 7.45 0.80
CA ASN A 49 0.01 6.79 0.10
C ASN A 49 0.90 7.80 -0.63
N ARG A 50 2.16 7.46 -0.85
CA ARG A 50 3.08 8.35 -1.55
C ARG A 50 2.62 8.68 -2.98
N ALA A 51 1.91 7.77 -3.61
CA ALA A 51 1.32 7.99 -4.92
C ALA A 51 0.25 9.10 -4.93
N ASP A 52 -0.45 9.32 -3.81
CA ASP A 52 -1.40 10.43 -3.69
C ASP A 52 -0.68 11.79 -3.73
N LEU A 53 0.51 11.91 -3.10
CA LEU A 53 1.36 13.10 -3.22
C LEU A 53 1.75 13.39 -4.68
N LEU A 54 2.09 12.34 -5.43
CA LEU A 54 2.45 12.46 -6.84
C LEU A 54 1.22 12.78 -7.71
N GLN A 55 0.07 12.18 -7.42
CA GLN A 55 -1.17 12.47 -8.13
C GLN A 55 -1.59 13.91 -7.91
N ARG A 56 -1.60 14.40 -6.67
CA ARG A 56 -1.87 15.79 -6.31
C ARG A 56 -0.98 16.78 -7.06
N ALA A 57 0.28 16.43 -7.27
CA ALA A 57 1.25 17.21 -8.03
C ALA A 57 1.16 17.03 -9.56
N GLY A 58 0.21 16.24 -10.07
CA GLY A 58 0.06 15.95 -11.51
C GLY A 58 1.15 15.03 -12.09
N LEU A 59 1.98 14.40 -11.24
CA LEU A 59 3.12 13.57 -11.63
C LEU A 59 2.78 12.07 -11.73
N TYR A 60 1.61 11.67 -11.25
CA TYR A 60 1.12 10.30 -11.27
C TYR A 60 -0.40 10.27 -11.51
N PRO A 61 -0.84 10.52 -12.74
CA PRO A 61 -2.27 10.54 -13.06
C PRO A 61 -2.93 9.18 -12.82
N PRO A 62 -4.23 9.15 -12.51
CA PRO A 62 -4.96 7.89 -12.39
C PRO A 62 -4.94 7.14 -13.73
N PRO A 63 -5.04 5.80 -13.70
CA PRO A 63 -5.20 5.00 -14.91
C PRO A 63 -6.44 5.42 -15.71
N PRO A 64 -6.49 5.19 -17.03
CA PRO A 64 -7.66 5.49 -17.84
C PRO A 64 -8.93 4.87 -17.26
N GLY A 65 -10.00 5.67 -17.15
CA GLY A 65 -11.30 5.24 -16.61
C GLY A 65 -11.40 5.26 -15.08
N VAL A 66 -10.32 5.55 -14.37
CA VAL A 66 -10.33 5.74 -12.91
C VAL A 66 -10.58 7.20 -12.59
N THR A 67 -11.34 7.47 -11.52
CA THR A 67 -11.62 8.81 -11.02
C THR A 67 -10.35 9.57 -10.64
N GLU A 68 -10.39 10.89 -10.73
CA GLU A 68 -9.33 11.78 -10.25
C GLU A 68 -9.39 12.03 -8.73
N ILE A 69 -10.45 11.59 -8.07
CA ILE A 69 -10.55 11.63 -6.62
C ILE A 69 -9.42 10.81 -6.02
N LEU A 70 -8.77 11.37 -4.99
CA LEU A 70 -7.62 10.77 -4.33
C LEU A 70 -7.99 9.53 -3.52
N GLY A 71 -6.96 8.77 -3.13
CA GLY A 71 -7.05 7.63 -2.22
C GLY A 71 -7.15 6.28 -2.94
N MET A 72 -6.27 5.35 -2.51
CA MET A 72 -6.15 4.01 -3.09
C MET A 72 -6.57 2.91 -2.13
N GLU A 73 -6.94 3.25 -0.90
CA GLU A 73 -7.43 2.32 0.10
C GLU A 73 -8.35 3.03 1.08
N CYS A 74 -9.30 2.30 1.61
CA CYS A 74 -10.18 2.78 2.66
C CYS A 74 -10.69 1.65 3.55
N SER A 75 -11.36 2.05 4.62
CA SER A 75 -12.21 1.20 5.45
C SER A 75 -13.55 1.86 5.67
N GLY A 76 -14.53 1.08 6.00
CA GLY A 76 -15.87 1.59 6.25
C GLY A 76 -16.88 0.48 6.43
N VAL A 77 -18.15 0.82 6.16
CA VAL A 77 -19.27 -0.09 6.28
C VAL A 77 -19.98 -0.17 4.93
N ILE A 78 -20.35 -1.37 4.53
CA ILE A 78 -21.12 -1.57 3.29
C ILE A 78 -22.50 -0.94 3.46
N ALA A 79 -22.77 0.07 2.62
CA ALA A 79 -24.04 0.81 2.60
C ALA A 79 -25.04 0.23 1.57
N GLU A 80 -24.53 -0.31 0.45
CA GLU A 80 -25.33 -0.85 -0.64
C GLU A 80 -24.58 -1.96 -1.37
N ILE A 81 -25.28 -2.94 -1.88
CA ILE A 81 -24.72 -4.07 -2.63
C ILE A 81 -25.34 -4.18 -4.03
N GLY A 82 -24.52 -4.32 -5.03
CA GLY A 82 -24.94 -4.77 -6.36
C GLY A 82 -25.25 -6.27 -6.35
N SER A 83 -26.04 -6.71 -7.31
CA SER A 83 -26.32 -8.13 -7.44
C SER A 83 -25.06 -8.95 -7.75
N GLY A 84 -24.99 -10.21 -7.28
CA GLY A 84 -23.86 -11.11 -7.56
C GLY A 84 -22.71 -11.01 -6.55
N THR A 85 -22.90 -10.36 -5.41
CA THR A 85 -21.94 -10.34 -4.30
C THR A 85 -22.41 -11.18 -3.12
N SER A 86 -21.49 -11.64 -2.27
CA SER A 86 -21.76 -12.34 -1.02
C SER A 86 -21.79 -11.43 0.21
N TRP A 87 -21.45 -10.15 0.05
CA TRP A 87 -21.45 -9.16 1.11
C TRP A 87 -22.83 -8.78 1.59
N GLN A 88 -22.93 -8.25 2.80
CA GLN A 88 -24.17 -7.75 3.40
C GLN A 88 -24.03 -6.26 3.76
N VAL A 89 -25.14 -5.54 3.68
CA VAL A 89 -25.22 -4.17 4.20
C VAL A 89 -24.95 -4.21 5.69
N GLY A 90 -24.04 -3.34 6.15
CA GLY A 90 -23.59 -3.31 7.54
C GLY A 90 -22.24 -4.02 7.78
N ASP A 91 -21.73 -4.80 6.84
CA ASP A 91 -20.42 -5.45 6.98
C ASP A 91 -19.31 -4.38 7.12
N ARG A 92 -18.43 -4.59 8.10
CA ARG A 92 -17.22 -3.78 8.31
C ARG A 92 -16.12 -4.27 7.40
N VAL A 93 -15.64 -3.40 6.53
CA VAL A 93 -14.73 -3.78 5.44
C VAL A 93 -13.58 -2.79 5.29
N CYS A 94 -12.52 -3.28 4.64
CA CYS A 94 -11.50 -2.44 4.03
C CYS A 94 -11.33 -2.83 2.56
N ALA A 95 -10.89 -1.89 1.74
CA ALA A 95 -10.86 -2.06 0.29
C ALA A 95 -9.59 -1.46 -0.33
N LEU A 96 -9.13 -2.12 -1.39
CA LEU A 96 -8.09 -1.63 -2.29
C LEU A 96 -8.77 -1.09 -3.55
N VAL A 97 -8.50 0.17 -3.88
CA VAL A 97 -9.07 0.83 -5.06
C VAL A 97 -8.00 1.51 -5.91
N ALA A 98 -8.29 1.77 -7.16
CA ALA A 98 -7.37 2.51 -8.02
C ALA A 98 -7.45 4.04 -7.85
N GLY A 99 -8.49 4.53 -7.19
CA GLY A 99 -8.78 5.93 -6.86
C GLY A 99 -10.15 6.03 -6.20
N GLY A 100 -10.46 7.18 -5.60
CA GLY A 100 -11.79 7.47 -5.05
C GLY A 100 -11.99 7.14 -3.58
N ALA A 101 -10.98 6.61 -2.87
CA ALA A 101 -11.13 6.21 -1.47
C ALA A 101 -11.30 7.40 -0.51
N MET A 102 -10.80 8.58 -0.86
CA MET A 102 -10.93 9.78 -0.03
C MET A 102 -12.23 10.52 -0.36
N ALA A 103 -13.35 9.88 -0.10
CA ALA A 103 -14.70 10.39 -0.29
C ALA A 103 -15.63 9.84 0.80
N GLU A 104 -16.80 10.49 0.99
CA GLU A 104 -17.82 9.98 1.90
C GLU A 104 -18.31 8.59 1.53
N GLU A 105 -18.31 8.29 0.22
CA GLU A 105 -18.69 6.97 -0.32
C GLU A 105 -17.77 6.59 -1.47
N VAL A 106 -17.49 5.30 -1.58
CA VAL A 106 -16.80 4.71 -2.73
C VAL A 106 -17.54 3.49 -3.24
N VAL A 107 -17.60 3.32 -4.56
CA VAL A 107 -18.09 2.09 -5.20
C VAL A 107 -16.89 1.30 -5.71
N VAL A 108 -16.84 0.03 -5.38
CA VAL A 108 -15.70 -0.84 -5.66
C VAL A 108 -16.16 -2.23 -6.08
N ASP A 109 -15.37 -2.91 -6.90
CA ASP A 109 -15.58 -4.35 -7.17
C ASP A 109 -15.57 -5.12 -5.84
N ALA A 110 -16.60 -5.91 -5.61
CA ALA A 110 -16.79 -6.68 -4.38
C ALA A 110 -15.61 -7.63 -4.08
N ARG A 111 -14.83 -8.01 -5.10
CA ARG A 111 -13.65 -8.86 -4.97
C ARG A 111 -12.41 -8.09 -4.48
N HIS A 112 -12.46 -6.75 -4.49
CA HIS A 112 -11.40 -5.89 -3.97
C HIS A 112 -11.62 -5.49 -2.52
N VAL A 113 -12.55 -6.15 -1.85
CA VAL A 113 -12.97 -5.88 -0.48
C VAL A 113 -12.58 -7.06 0.41
N LEU A 114 -12.09 -6.75 1.61
CA LEU A 114 -11.75 -7.71 2.65
C LEU A 114 -12.46 -7.33 3.95
N PRO A 115 -12.85 -8.30 4.79
CA PRO A 115 -13.47 -7.99 6.08
C PRO A 115 -12.45 -7.33 7.00
N VAL A 116 -12.87 -6.37 7.82
CA VAL A 116 -12.01 -5.85 8.88
C VAL A 116 -11.70 -6.97 9.86
N PRO A 117 -10.42 -7.25 10.16
CA PRO A 117 -10.07 -8.29 11.11
C PRO A 117 -10.65 -7.99 12.51
N GLU A 118 -11.00 -9.03 13.25
CA GLU A 118 -11.56 -8.88 14.59
C GLU A 118 -10.61 -8.12 15.53
N GLY A 119 -11.16 -7.20 16.32
CA GLY A 119 -10.39 -6.38 17.25
C GLY A 119 -9.69 -5.17 16.64
N ILE A 120 -9.79 -4.96 15.31
CA ILE A 120 -9.23 -3.80 14.62
C ILE A 120 -10.35 -2.77 14.39
N SER A 121 -10.08 -1.52 14.72
CA SER A 121 -10.99 -0.41 14.41
C SER A 121 -11.03 -0.10 12.90
N LEU A 122 -12.08 0.59 12.44
CA LEU A 122 -12.15 1.02 11.04
C LEU A 122 -11.00 1.97 10.69
N HIS A 123 -10.59 2.85 11.60
CA HIS A 123 -9.48 3.77 11.34
C HIS A 123 -8.15 3.03 11.16
N GLU A 124 -7.88 2.01 11.95
CA GLU A 124 -6.69 1.15 11.79
C GLU A 124 -6.77 0.30 10.53
N ALA A 125 -7.96 -0.20 10.19
CA ALA A 125 -8.16 -1.02 9.01
C ALA A 125 -7.89 -0.27 7.70
N ALA A 126 -8.08 1.06 7.66
CA ALA A 126 -7.71 1.90 6.52
C ALA A 126 -6.19 1.92 6.23
N ALA A 127 -5.37 1.47 7.17
CA ALA A 127 -3.92 1.41 7.03
C ALA A 127 -3.39 0.04 6.54
N ILE A 128 -4.28 -0.87 6.10
CA ILE A 128 -3.91 -2.26 5.80
C ILE A 128 -3.84 -2.56 4.29
N PRO A 129 -4.86 -2.29 3.45
CA PRO A 129 -4.99 -2.90 2.13
C PRO A 129 -3.80 -2.66 1.20
N GLU A 130 -3.43 -1.41 0.98
CA GLU A 130 -2.40 -1.03 0.01
C GLU A 130 -1.01 -1.54 0.43
N VAL A 131 -0.64 -1.36 1.69
CA VAL A 131 0.72 -1.70 2.14
C VAL A 131 0.94 -3.21 2.25
N TYR A 132 -0.07 -3.97 2.69
CA TYR A 132 0.03 -5.43 2.74
C TYR A 132 -0.09 -6.05 1.35
N ALA A 133 -0.97 -5.53 0.47
CA ALA A 133 -1.04 -5.95 -0.93
C ALA A 133 0.27 -5.68 -1.66
N THR A 134 0.86 -4.50 -1.49
CA THR A 134 2.15 -4.16 -2.09
C THR A 134 3.27 -5.05 -1.56
N ALA A 135 3.38 -5.25 -0.25
CA ALA A 135 4.43 -6.07 0.33
C ALA A 135 4.28 -7.55 -0.09
N TRP A 136 3.07 -8.09 -0.05
CA TRP A 136 2.78 -9.47 -0.42
C TRP A 136 3.06 -9.74 -1.89
N LEU A 137 2.51 -8.91 -2.78
CA LEU A 137 2.77 -9.00 -4.21
C LEU A 137 4.27 -9.05 -4.52
N ASN A 138 5.02 -8.13 -3.94
CA ASN A 138 6.42 -7.93 -4.33
C ASN A 138 7.37 -8.96 -3.71
N LEU A 139 7.18 -9.31 -2.45
CA LEU A 139 8.05 -10.27 -1.78
C LEU A 139 7.68 -11.72 -2.11
N PHE A 140 6.39 -12.06 -2.04
CA PHE A 140 5.99 -13.47 -2.09
C PHE A 140 5.55 -13.91 -3.49
N GLN A 141 4.80 -13.09 -4.23
CA GLN A 141 4.37 -13.48 -5.58
C GLN A 141 5.42 -13.20 -6.64
N LEU A 142 5.99 -11.97 -6.70
CA LEU A 142 6.97 -11.62 -7.74
C LEU A 142 8.38 -12.13 -7.43
N ALA A 143 8.90 -11.86 -6.25
CA ALA A 143 10.24 -12.33 -5.87
C ALA A 143 10.25 -13.80 -5.44
N GLY A 144 9.12 -14.41 -5.15
CA GLY A 144 9.04 -15.80 -4.71
C GLY A 144 9.85 -16.07 -3.45
N LEU A 145 9.78 -15.14 -2.48
CA LEU A 145 10.51 -15.21 -1.21
C LEU A 145 10.21 -16.51 -0.47
N LYS A 146 11.24 -17.19 -0.02
CA LYS A 146 11.14 -18.47 0.71
C LYS A 146 11.60 -18.30 2.16
N PRO A 147 11.08 -19.12 3.09
CA PRO A 147 11.55 -19.14 4.47
C PRO A 147 13.08 -19.32 4.54
N GLY A 148 13.73 -18.53 5.41
CA GLY A 148 15.18 -18.52 5.60
C GLY A 148 15.96 -17.61 4.62
N GLU A 149 15.35 -17.12 3.55
CA GLU A 149 16.01 -16.16 2.66
C GLU A 149 16.12 -14.79 3.34
N LYS A 150 17.30 -14.18 3.20
CA LYS A 150 17.59 -12.84 3.74
C LYS A 150 16.98 -11.75 2.86
N VAL A 151 16.28 -10.81 3.47
CA VAL A 151 15.61 -9.70 2.79
C VAL A 151 16.22 -8.36 3.20
N LEU A 152 16.43 -7.46 2.25
CA LEU A 152 16.71 -6.06 2.52
C LEU A 152 15.50 -5.21 2.13
N LEU A 153 15.00 -4.41 3.06
CA LEU A 153 13.88 -3.52 2.86
C LEU A 153 14.37 -2.06 2.94
N HIS A 154 14.50 -1.41 1.80
CA HIS A 154 14.77 0.02 1.80
C HIS A 154 13.53 0.80 2.26
N ALA A 155 13.75 1.93 2.96
CA ALA A 155 12.70 2.70 3.63
C ALA A 155 11.87 1.83 4.60
N GLY A 156 12.53 1.02 5.44
CA GLY A 156 11.90 0.02 6.32
C GLY A 156 10.82 0.56 7.25
N ALA A 157 10.92 1.81 7.71
CA ALA A 157 9.92 2.43 8.59
C ALA A 157 8.70 3.02 7.84
N SER A 158 8.65 2.93 6.49
CA SER A 158 7.46 3.34 5.73
C SER A 158 6.29 2.38 5.95
N GLY A 159 5.10 2.75 5.50
CA GLY A 159 3.93 1.87 5.57
C GLY A 159 4.17 0.51 4.93
N VAL A 160 4.70 0.47 3.68
CA VAL A 160 5.04 -0.80 3.00
C VAL A 160 6.18 -1.51 3.73
N GLY A 161 7.21 -0.79 4.18
CA GLY A 161 8.32 -1.37 4.92
C GLY A 161 7.87 -2.03 6.23
N SER A 162 7.01 -1.36 7.00
CA SER A 162 6.45 -1.89 8.25
C SER A 162 5.61 -3.15 8.03
N ALA A 163 4.81 -3.19 6.97
CA ALA A 163 4.06 -4.38 6.59
C ALA A 163 5.01 -5.51 6.15
N ALA A 164 6.01 -5.18 5.33
CA ALA A 164 7.01 -6.14 4.83
C ALA A 164 7.82 -6.79 5.95
N ILE A 165 8.26 -6.01 6.96
CA ILE A 165 8.98 -6.55 8.14
C ILE A 165 8.13 -7.59 8.86
N GLN A 166 6.87 -7.25 9.14
CA GLN A 166 5.96 -8.15 9.84
C GLN A 166 5.68 -9.42 9.03
N LEU A 167 5.48 -9.30 7.72
CA LEU A 167 5.32 -10.45 6.83
C LEU A 167 6.59 -11.32 6.79
N CYS A 168 7.76 -10.72 6.64
CA CYS A 168 9.03 -11.45 6.71
C CYS A 168 9.16 -12.26 8.02
N LYS A 169 8.86 -11.64 9.16
CA LYS A 169 8.84 -12.31 10.46
C LYS A 169 7.83 -13.45 10.52
N ALA A 170 6.61 -13.21 10.05
CA ALA A 170 5.53 -14.19 10.10
C ALA A 170 5.80 -15.41 9.21
N PHE A 171 6.50 -15.22 8.09
CA PHE A 171 6.82 -16.29 7.12
C PHE A 171 8.26 -16.80 7.23
N GLY A 172 9.00 -16.41 8.26
CA GLY A 172 10.30 -16.99 8.61
C GLY A 172 11.46 -16.54 7.72
N SER A 173 11.40 -15.35 7.15
CA SER A 173 12.48 -14.73 6.35
C SER A 173 13.13 -13.60 7.15
N PRO A 174 14.40 -13.72 7.59
CA PRO A 174 15.06 -12.64 8.31
C PRO A 174 15.25 -11.42 7.42
N CYS A 175 14.93 -10.22 7.92
CA CYS A 175 15.03 -8.99 7.15
C CYS A 175 15.86 -7.92 7.84
N TRP A 176 16.54 -7.11 7.04
CA TRP A 176 17.30 -5.92 7.41
C TRP A 176 16.70 -4.71 6.72
N VAL A 177 16.97 -3.53 7.26
CA VAL A 177 16.37 -2.29 6.76
C VAL A 177 17.40 -1.21 6.48
N SER A 178 17.07 -0.28 5.57
CA SER A 178 17.70 1.03 5.54
C SER A 178 16.67 2.10 5.93
N VAL A 179 17.04 2.96 6.88
CA VAL A 179 16.15 3.97 7.45
C VAL A 179 16.82 5.33 7.56
N GLY A 180 16.09 6.37 7.97
CA GLY A 180 16.60 7.75 8.04
C GLY A 180 17.16 8.14 9.40
N SER A 181 16.89 7.40 10.48
CA SER A 181 17.30 7.74 11.85
C SER A 181 17.35 6.51 12.76
N ALA A 182 18.03 6.64 13.91
CA ALA A 182 18.13 5.59 14.92
C ALA A 182 16.75 5.20 15.49
N ASP A 183 15.87 6.18 15.76
CA ASP A 183 14.52 5.89 16.27
C ASP A 183 13.70 5.02 15.32
N ARG A 184 13.90 5.23 14.00
CA ARG A 184 13.25 4.40 12.98
C ARG A 184 13.85 3.03 12.86
N LEU A 185 15.16 2.89 13.10
CA LEU A 185 15.81 1.59 13.18
C LEU A 185 15.23 0.80 14.35
N ALA A 186 15.17 1.41 15.53
CA ALA A 186 14.57 0.81 16.71
C ALA A 186 13.09 0.38 16.46
N TYR A 187 12.30 1.27 15.85
CA TYR A 187 10.92 0.92 15.43
C TYR A 187 10.88 -0.31 14.51
N CYS A 188 11.77 -0.40 13.53
CA CYS A 188 11.81 -1.56 12.63
C CYS A 188 12.24 -2.84 13.36
N GLU A 189 13.17 -2.74 14.30
CA GLU A 189 13.61 -3.87 15.12
C GLU A 189 12.50 -4.39 16.04
N GLU A 190 11.71 -3.51 16.64
CA GLU A 190 10.50 -3.87 17.41
C GLU A 190 9.48 -4.64 16.56
N LEU A 191 9.32 -4.27 15.27
CA LEU A 191 8.47 -5.00 14.34
C LEU A 191 9.04 -6.37 13.94
N GLY A 192 10.35 -6.56 14.07
CA GLY A 192 11.01 -7.84 13.82
C GLY A 192 12.16 -7.82 12.82
N ALA A 193 12.64 -6.66 12.39
CA ALA A 193 13.87 -6.55 11.63
C ALA A 193 15.06 -7.01 12.47
N GLN A 194 16.05 -7.66 11.83
CA GLN A 194 17.25 -8.19 12.49
C GLN A 194 18.32 -7.10 12.72
N GLY A 195 18.09 -5.90 12.18
CA GLY A 195 18.97 -4.75 12.21
C GLY A 195 18.89 -3.95 10.93
N GLY A 196 19.81 -3.03 10.72
CA GLY A 196 19.83 -2.21 9.52
C GLY A 196 20.89 -1.12 9.55
N VAL A 197 20.76 -0.18 8.62
CA VAL A 197 21.65 0.97 8.50
C VAL A 197 20.87 2.28 8.48
N ILE A 198 21.51 3.33 9.00
CA ILE A 198 21.00 4.69 8.94
C ILE A 198 21.59 5.35 7.69
N ARG A 199 20.76 5.54 6.66
CA ARG A 199 21.20 5.98 5.31
C ARG A 199 21.94 7.32 5.28
N ASN A 200 21.67 8.21 6.25
CA ASN A 200 22.31 9.52 6.31
C ASN A 200 23.74 9.45 6.88
N GLU A 201 24.10 8.33 7.51
CA GLU A 201 25.44 8.06 8.00
C GLU A 201 26.24 7.33 6.92
N SER A 202 25.85 6.12 6.59
CA SER A 202 26.38 5.35 5.46
C SER A 202 25.47 4.15 5.12
N LEU A 203 25.45 3.79 3.85
CA LEU A 203 24.85 2.52 3.41
C LEU A 203 25.88 1.38 3.36
N ASP A 204 27.17 1.67 3.55
CA ASP A 204 28.24 0.66 3.44
C ASP A 204 28.10 -0.47 4.47
N GLY A 205 27.52 -0.18 5.63
CA GLY A 205 27.20 -1.19 6.65
C GLY A 205 26.29 -2.33 6.17
N LEU A 206 25.60 -2.16 5.03
CA LEU A 206 24.84 -3.26 4.41
C LEU A 206 25.74 -4.39 3.90
N ASN A 207 27.02 -4.13 3.63
CA ASN A 207 27.98 -5.17 3.26
C ASN A 207 28.19 -6.21 4.37
N ASP A 208 28.06 -5.80 5.64
CA ASP A 208 28.27 -6.68 6.80
C ASP A 208 27.12 -7.71 6.94
N PHE A 209 25.95 -7.38 6.38
CA PHE A 209 24.79 -8.25 6.39
C PHE A 209 24.63 -9.06 5.11
N ALA A 210 25.33 -8.71 4.04
CA ALA A 210 25.26 -9.37 2.75
C ALA A 210 25.74 -10.85 2.83
N PRO A 211 25.36 -11.74 1.89
CA PRO A 211 24.49 -11.43 0.76
C PRO A 211 23.00 -11.48 1.10
N PHE A 212 22.21 -10.66 0.39
CA PHE A 212 20.75 -10.72 0.42
C PHE A 212 20.19 -11.54 -0.73
N HIS A 213 19.04 -12.18 -0.51
CA HIS A 213 18.33 -12.94 -1.54
C HIS A 213 17.28 -12.08 -2.25
N VAL A 214 16.59 -11.21 -1.52
CA VAL A 214 15.58 -10.30 -2.06
C VAL A 214 15.84 -8.88 -1.52
N ILE A 215 15.71 -7.90 -2.40
CA ILE A 215 15.72 -6.48 -2.03
C ILE A 215 14.42 -5.85 -2.51
N LEU A 216 13.68 -5.21 -1.59
CA LEU A 216 12.53 -4.37 -1.92
C LEU A 216 12.97 -2.91 -1.94
N ASP A 217 12.87 -2.26 -3.10
CA ASP A 217 13.45 -0.93 -3.32
C ASP A 217 12.43 0.09 -3.84
N PRO A 218 12.01 1.06 -3.00
CA PRO A 218 11.24 2.23 -3.43
C PRO A 218 12.12 3.42 -3.88
N VAL A 219 13.46 3.29 -3.81
CA VAL A 219 14.41 4.39 -4.04
C VAL A 219 14.90 4.44 -5.48
N GLY A 220 15.32 3.31 -6.03
CA GLY A 220 15.75 3.20 -7.43
C GLY A 220 17.19 3.65 -7.66
N ALA A 221 17.40 4.56 -8.62
CA ALA A 221 18.71 4.87 -9.21
C ALA A 221 19.86 5.05 -8.20
N ASN A 222 19.64 5.82 -7.13
CA ASN A 222 20.70 6.12 -6.16
C ASN A 222 21.20 4.87 -5.40
N TYR A 223 20.40 3.80 -5.35
CA TYR A 223 20.76 2.57 -4.65
C TYR A 223 21.11 1.41 -5.60
N ALA A 224 20.94 1.60 -6.89
CA ALA A 224 21.03 0.52 -7.88
C ALA A 224 22.38 -0.21 -7.85
N ALA A 225 23.51 0.51 -7.84
CA ALA A 225 24.85 -0.10 -7.79
C ALA A 225 25.09 -0.87 -6.48
N LEU A 226 24.68 -0.29 -5.35
CA LEU A 226 24.77 -0.94 -4.04
C LEU A 226 23.91 -2.20 -3.99
N ASN A 227 22.68 -2.12 -4.47
CA ASN A 227 21.77 -3.27 -4.51
C ASN A 227 22.37 -4.46 -5.26
N LEU A 228 22.97 -4.22 -6.44
CA LEU A 228 23.66 -5.29 -7.18
C LEU A 228 24.87 -5.84 -6.41
N LYS A 229 25.60 -4.98 -5.68
CA LYS A 229 26.76 -5.38 -4.89
C LYS A 229 26.36 -6.31 -3.74
N VAL A 230 25.31 -5.98 -2.97
CA VAL A 230 24.90 -6.71 -1.77
C VAL A 230 23.96 -7.89 -2.04
N LEU A 231 23.38 -7.99 -3.24
CA LEU A 231 22.64 -9.17 -3.66
C LEU A 231 23.57 -10.38 -3.83
N GLY A 232 23.09 -11.53 -3.42
CA GLY A 232 23.73 -12.83 -3.65
C GLY A 232 23.41 -13.39 -5.04
N THR A 233 23.91 -14.60 -5.27
CA THR A 233 23.58 -15.41 -6.45
C THR A 233 22.08 -15.73 -6.48
N ASP A 234 21.48 -15.65 -7.66
CA ASP A 234 20.03 -15.79 -7.90
C ASP A 234 19.20 -14.75 -7.13
N GLY A 235 19.82 -13.61 -6.79
CA GLY A 235 19.19 -12.51 -6.07
C GLY A 235 18.10 -11.80 -6.89
N ARG A 236 17.11 -11.25 -6.20
CA ARG A 236 15.99 -10.54 -6.82
C ARG A 236 15.92 -9.12 -6.28
N LEU A 237 16.02 -8.13 -7.17
CA LEU A 237 15.80 -6.71 -6.87
C LEU A 237 14.40 -6.34 -7.36
N VAL A 238 13.51 -5.98 -6.44
CA VAL A 238 12.15 -5.56 -6.77
C VAL A 238 12.02 -4.05 -6.62
N LEU A 239 11.83 -3.35 -7.73
CA LEU A 239 11.65 -1.91 -7.79
C LEU A 239 10.16 -1.57 -7.69
N ILE A 240 9.79 -0.84 -6.63
CA ILE A 240 8.41 -0.40 -6.37
C ILE A 240 8.27 1.14 -6.37
N GLY A 241 9.37 1.85 -6.56
CA GLY A 241 9.40 3.31 -6.62
C GLY A 241 10.74 3.83 -7.13
N LEU A 242 10.80 5.16 -7.36
CA LEU A 242 11.96 5.84 -7.95
C LEU A 242 12.28 7.15 -7.20
N MET A 243 12.14 7.14 -5.86
CA MET A 243 12.33 8.33 -5.02
C MET A 243 13.73 8.93 -5.11
N GLY A 244 14.74 8.11 -5.40
CA GLY A 244 16.15 8.49 -5.55
C GLY A 244 16.59 8.59 -7.01
N GLY A 245 15.65 8.64 -7.96
CA GLY A 245 15.97 8.86 -9.38
C GLY A 245 15.57 7.71 -10.31
N ARG A 246 15.54 8.03 -11.59
CA ARG A 246 15.02 7.17 -12.67
C ARG A 246 16.11 6.50 -13.52
N LYS A 247 17.36 6.99 -13.46
CA LYS A 247 18.44 6.54 -14.33
C LYS A 247 19.70 6.25 -13.51
N ALA A 248 20.30 5.09 -13.73
CA ALA A 248 21.57 4.69 -13.14
C ALA A 248 22.40 3.91 -14.14
N GLU A 249 23.73 3.94 -13.97
CA GLU A 249 24.64 3.01 -14.62
C GLU A 249 24.72 1.71 -13.81
N LEU A 250 24.64 0.59 -14.48
CA LEU A 250 24.71 -0.74 -13.87
C LEU A 250 25.90 -1.54 -14.42
N ASP A 251 26.58 -2.23 -13.52
CA ASP A 251 27.58 -3.24 -13.89
C ASP A 251 26.88 -4.55 -14.24
N PHE A 252 26.67 -4.77 -15.53
CA PHE A 252 26.03 -6.00 -16.04
C PHE A 252 26.85 -7.28 -15.80
N ALA A 253 28.17 -7.17 -15.51
CA ALA A 253 28.94 -8.33 -15.11
C ALA A 253 28.46 -8.91 -13.77
N GLN A 254 28.02 -8.05 -12.84
CA GLN A 254 27.40 -8.51 -11.58
C GLN A 254 26.04 -9.16 -11.83
N VAL A 255 25.21 -8.56 -12.71
CA VAL A 255 23.89 -9.12 -13.06
C VAL A 255 24.07 -10.52 -13.67
N LEU A 256 24.99 -10.65 -14.64
CA LEU A 256 25.27 -11.91 -15.30
C LEU A 256 25.91 -12.94 -14.35
N GLY A 257 26.99 -12.55 -13.66
CA GLY A 257 27.75 -13.46 -12.80
C GLY A 257 26.98 -13.99 -11.61
N LYS A 258 26.10 -13.18 -11.03
CA LYS A 258 25.22 -13.57 -9.92
C LYS A 258 23.83 -14.04 -10.38
N ARG A 259 23.50 -13.99 -11.67
CA ARG A 259 22.16 -14.31 -12.22
C ARG A 259 21.03 -13.50 -11.55
N ILE A 260 21.28 -12.21 -11.32
CA ILE A 260 20.35 -11.32 -10.65
C ILE A 260 19.12 -11.06 -11.54
N GLN A 261 17.94 -11.07 -10.93
CA GLN A 261 16.70 -10.63 -11.55
C GLN A 261 16.38 -9.21 -11.07
N ILE A 262 16.06 -8.31 -12.01
CA ILE A 262 15.57 -6.96 -11.73
C ILE A 262 14.10 -6.92 -12.14
N LEU A 263 13.22 -6.74 -11.16
CA LEU A 263 11.77 -6.83 -11.31
C LEU A 263 11.16 -5.45 -11.08
N GLY A 264 10.41 -4.94 -12.05
CA GLY A 264 9.59 -3.74 -11.88
C GLY A 264 8.17 -4.11 -11.48
N SER A 265 7.57 -3.33 -10.58
CA SER A 265 6.23 -3.59 -10.08
C SER A 265 5.39 -2.32 -9.98
N THR A 266 4.13 -2.45 -10.39
CA THR A 266 3.06 -1.49 -10.13
C THR A 266 1.80 -2.27 -9.72
N LEU A 267 1.04 -1.75 -8.75
CA LEU A 267 -0.22 -2.38 -8.33
C LEU A 267 -1.44 -1.61 -8.87
N ARG A 268 -1.43 -0.29 -8.77
CA ARG A 268 -2.56 0.57 -9.10
C ARG A 268 -3.11 0.35 -10.52
N SER A 269 -2.22 0.19 -11.50
CA SER A 269 -2.55 0.03 -12.91
C SER A 269 -2.86 -1.42 -13.35
N ARG A 270 -2.84 -2.38 -12.42
CA ARG A 270 -3.25 -3.75 -12.70
C ARG A 270 -4.75 -3.81 -12.94
N ASP A 271 -5.18 -4.77 -13.77
CA ASP A 271 -6.59 -5.03 -14.00
C ASP A 271 -7.32 -5.56 -12.76
N ASP A 272 -8.64 -5.56 -12.83
CA ASP A 272 -9.47 -5.93 -11.68
C ASP A 272 -9.34 -7.40 -11.31
N GLN A 273 -9.11 -8.30 -12.29
CA GLN A 273 -8.93 -9.71 -12.00
C GLN A 273 -7.62 -9.96 -11.24
N PHE A 274 -6.53 -9.29 -11.65
CA PHE A 274 -5.25 -9.39 -10.94
C PHE A 274 -5.36 -8.93 -9.47
N LYS A 275 -6.06 -7.80 -9.24
CA LYS A 275 -6.29 -7.30 -7.88
C LYS A 275 -7.16 -8.25 -7.06
N ALA A 276 -8.20 -8.81 -7.68
CA ALA A 276 -9.07 -9.78 -7.04
C ALA A 276 -8.30 -11.03 -6.61
N ASP A 277 -7.46 -11.58 -7.48
CA ASP A 277 -6.64 -12.75 -7.18
C ASP A 277 -5.62 -12.45 -6.07
N LEU A 278 -4.99 -11.27 -6.10
CA LEU A 278 -4.06 -10.82 -5.05
C LEU A 278 -4.76 -10.70 -3.70
N LEU A 279 -5.95 -10.09 -3.66
CA LEU A 279 -6.69 -9.91 -2.41
C LEU A 279 -7.28 -11.22 -1.88
N ALA A 280 -7.69 -12.14 -2.77
CA ALA A 280 -8.08 -13.48 -2.36
C ALA A 280 -6.92 -14.24 -1.72
N ASP A 281 -5.72 -14.14 -2.29
CA ASP A 281 -4.50 -14.75 -1.76
C ASP A 281 -4.10 -14.12 -0.40
N LEU A 282 -4.20 -12.80 -0.28
CA LEU A 282 -4.04 -12.09 1.01
C LEU A 282 -5.06 -12.57 2.04
N GLY A 283 -6.32 -12.64 1.68
CA GLY A 283 -7.41 -13.10 2.54
C GLY A 283 -7.15 -14.51 3.08
N GLN A 284 -6.58 -15.38 2.27
CA GLN A 284 -6.26 -16.76 2.63
C GLN A 284 -5.02 -16.87 3.53
N HIS A 285 -3.93 -16.15 3.23
CA HIS A 285 -2.63 -16.39 3.85
C HIS A 285 -2.23 -15.34 4.88
N VAL A 286 -2.71 -14.11 4.76
CA VAL A 286 -2.26 -12.97 5.57
C VAL A 286 -3.34 -12.55 6.58
N TRP A 287 -4.61 -12.52 6.18
CA TRP A 287 -5.70 -12.06 7.05
C TRP A 287 -5.83 -12.82 8.36
N PRO A 288 -5.70 -14.17 8.41
CA PRO A 288 -5.75 -14.91 9.66
C PRO A 288 -4.69 -14.46 10.68
N LEU A 289 -3.55 -13.97 10.21
CA LEU A 289 -2.44 -13.53 11.07
C LEU A 289 -2.78 -12.25 11.85
N PHE A 290 -3.70 -11.43 11.36
CA PHE A 290 -4.23 -10.29 12.13
C PHE A 290 -5.08 -10.77 13.30
N THR A 291 -5.97 -11.72 13.07
CA THR A 291 -6.81 -12.32 14.13
C THR A 291 -5.97 -13.06 15.16
N GLU A 292 -4.88 -13.69 14.74
CA GLU A 292 -3.90 -14.33 15.63
C GLU A 292 -3.01 -13.32 16.41
N GLY A 293 -3.11 -12.02 16.12
CA GLY A 293 -2.27 -10.97 16.71
C GLY A 293 -0.81 -10.98 16.28
N ARG A 294 -0.46 -11.74 15.24
CA ARG A 294 0.89 -11.82 14.66
C ARG A 294 1.20 -10.67 13.72
N LEU A 295 0.18 -10.06 13.15
CA LEU A 295 0.25 -8.83 12.37
C LEU A 295 -0.60 -7.76 13.03
N LYS A 296 -0.18 -6.49 12.90
CA LYS A 296 -0.91 -5.33 13.39
C LYS A 296 -0.82 -4.20 12.37
N PRO A 297 -1.89 -3.44 12.17
CA PRO A 297 -1.82 -2.19 11.42
C PRO A 297 -0.82 -1.25 12.08
N GLN A 298 0.02 -0.62 11.30
CA GLN A 298 0.99 0.35 11.81
C GLN A 298 0.49 1.77 11.54
N LEU A 299 -0.59 2.14 12.23
CA LEU A 299 -1.16 3.48 12.16
C LEU A 299 -0.32 4.44 13.01
N ALA A 300 0.41 5.33 12.35
CA ALA A 300 1.25 6.34 13.01
C ALA A 300 0.42 7.53 13.48
N ARG A 301 -0.43 8.07 12.61
CA ARG A 301 -1.30 9.21 12.90
C ARG A 301 -2.59 9.17 12.08
N SER A 302 -3.63 9.77 12.64
CA SER A 302 -4.87 10.04 11.93
C SER A 302 -5.18 11.55 11.98
N PHE A 303 -5.76 12.06 10.90
CA PHE A 303 -6.19 13.45 10.77
C PHE A 303 -7.65 13.47 10.33
N PRO A 304 -8.46 14.41 10.81
CA PRO A 304 -9.75 14.69 10.19
C PRO A 304 -9.59 15.01 8.70
N ILE A 305 -10.55 14.66 7.86
CA ILE A 305 -10.48 14.90 6.41
C ILE A 305 -10.27 16.37 6.07
N LEU A 306 -10.77 17.29 6.88
CA LEU A 306 -10.60 18.73 6.69
C LEU A 306 -9.17 19.23 6.97
N GLU A 307 -8.34 18.40 7.59
CA GLU A 307 -6.90 18.64 7.83
C GLU A 307 -6.03 17.86 6.85
N ALA A 308 -6.55 17.55 5.66
CA ALA A 308 -5.84 16.74 4.68
C ALA A 308 -4.52 17.37 4.22
N GLU A 309 -4.43 18.71 4.12
CA GLU A 309 -3.19 19.40 3.75
C GLU A 309 -2.08 19.15 4.79
N GLU A 310 -2.39 19.20 6.08
CA GLU A 310 -1.47 18.91 7.16
C GLU A 310 -1.00 17.45 7.12
N ALA A 311 -1.92 16.53 6.86
CA ALA A 311 -1.61 15.11 6.71
C ALA A 311 -0.67 14.84 5.52
N TYR A 312 -0.90 15.49 4.38
CA TYR A 312 -0.01 15.42 3.22
C TYR A 312 1.34 16.07 3.47
N ALA A 313 1.37 17.21 4.17
CA ALA A 313 2.61 17.88 4.55
C ALA A 313 3.46 16.96 5.46
N GLU A 314 2.83 16.31 6.43
CA GLU A 314 3.52 15.36 7.31
C GLU A 314 4.06 14.15 6.53
N LEU A 315 3.27 13.55 5.65
CA LEU A 315 3.72 12.44 4.81
C LEU A 315 4.90 12.84 3.91
N ALA A 316 4.91 14.09 3.41
CA ALA A 316 5.97 14.62 2.55
C ALA A 316 7.32 14.76 3.28
N THR A 317 7.32 14.92 4.61
CA THR A 317 8.57 15.01 5.40
C THR A 317 9.40 13.73 5.34
N ASN A 318 8.80 12.60 5.00
CA ASN A 318 9.39 11.27 5.11
C ASN A 318 9.83 10.92 6.54
N GLN A 319 9.19 11.51 7.54
CA GLN A 319 9.53 11.28 8.95
C GLN A 319 8.55 10.39 9.68
N VAL A 320 7.46 10.05 9.07
CA VAL A 320 6.45 9.14 9.62
C VAL A 320 6.97 7.71 9.64
N SER A 321 6.77 7.00 10.76
CA SER A 321 6.95 5.56 10.88
C SER A 321 5.58 4.88 10.85
N GLY A 322 5.31 4.09 9.81
CA GLY A 322 4.00 3.50 9.56
C GLY A 322 3.13 4.30 8.60
N LYS A 323 1.82 4.30 8.83
CA LYS A 323 0.79 4.89 7.95
C LYS A 323 0.15 6.14 8.57
N VAL A 324 -0.23 7.05 7.70
CA VAL A 324 -1.12 8.18 8.01
C VAL A 324 -2.48 7.91 7.40
N VAL A 325 -3.53 8.23 8.12
CA VAL A 325 -4.93 7.99 7.72
C VAL A 325 -5.73 9.28 7.84
N LEU A 326 -6.63 9.54 6.90
CA LEU A 326 -7.66 10.57 6.97
C LEU A 326 -8.95 9.96 7.48
N VAL A 327 -9.50 10.52 8.55
CA VAL A 327 -10.80 10.15 9.11
C VAL A 327 -11.87 10.96 8.39
N ILE A 328 -12.80 10.27 7.74
CA ILE A 328 -13.86 10.87 6.93
C ILE A 328 -15.17 10.93 7.72
N ASP A 329 -15.50 9.85 8.43
CA ASP A 329 -16.67 9.79 9.31
C ASP A 329 -16.25 9.30 10.71
N GLU A 330 -16.18 10.24 11.66
CA GLU A 330 -15.82 9.95 13.06
C GLU A 330 -16.87 9.11 13.80
N SER A 331 -18.09 9.02 13.29
CA SER A 331 -19.16 8.21 13.89
C SER A 331 -18.98 6.71 13.64
N LEU A 332 -18.19 6.35 12.64
CA LEU A 332 -17.83 4.98 12.29
C LEU A 332 -16.48 4.60 12.93
N LYS A 333 -16.48 3.64 13.85
CA LYS A 333 -15.28 3.22 14.59
C LYS A 333 -14.93 1.75 14.39
#